data_52234ce8fbc06d8476a21217853690e5
#
_entry.id   52234ce8fbc06d8476a21217853690e5
#
_cell.length_a   1.000
_cell.length_b   1.000
_cell.length_c   1.000
_cell.angle_alpha   90.00
_cell.angle_beta   90.00
_cell.angle_gamma   90.00
#
_symmetry.space_group_name_H-M   'P 1'
#
loop_
_entity.id
_entity.type
_entity.pdbx_description
1 polymer ?
#
loop_
_entity_poly.entity_id
_entity_poly.type
_entity_poly.pdbx_seq_one_letter_code
_entity_poly.pdbx_strand_id
1 'polypeptide(L)'
;VVLRLTEQIRNCILVHQQPNARVARSGNVDPGRVWRAPLLNDDRVFLCAEEENHPAFTVDLLLDASASRLHCQEVIAAQGSILAESLANCGIPVRVSAFSSLRGYTVLRVLKDFADKNRQNINRYFASGWNRDGLALLAAGDLLDFAPGPAPRHLLILLTDASPDDSHKILPGGKVPLSREYDGQAGIEDTAEEVRALRAQGVRVAAVFMGENASVPAANTIYGRDLARIRRMDQLAAAAGRLIQTEIQELSG
;
A
#
# COMPACT_ATOMS: atom_id res chain seq x y z
N VAL A 1 -6.48 6.76 -18.69
CA VAL A 1 -6.67 6.22 -17.33
C VAL A 1 -5.58 6.77 -16.42
N VAL A 2 -4.28 6.62 -16.75
CA VAL A 2 -3.14 7.12 -15.94
C VAL A 2 -3.30 8.60 -15.59
N LEU A 3 -3.47 9.47 -16.57
CA LEU A 3 -3.62 10.92 -16.34
C LEU A 3 -4.74 11.26 -15.35
N ARG A 4 -5.90 10.63 -15.50
CA ARG A 4 -7.04 10.87 -14.61
C ARG A 4 -6.74 10.43 -13.18
N LEU A 5 -6.13 9.27 -12.99
CA LEU A 5 -5.77 8.77 -11.66
C LEU A 5 -4.67 9.62 -11.02
N THR A 6 -3.67 10.02 -11.81
CA THR A 6 -2.61 10.95 -11.35
C THR A 6 -3.20 12.28 -10.88
N GLU A 7 -4.13 12.87 -11.65
CA GLU A 7 -4.80 14.12 -11.26
C GLU A 7 -5.63 13.96 -9.98
N GLN A 8 -6.35 12.85 -9.84
CA GLN A 8 -7.14 12.58 -8.63
C GLN A 8 -6.25 12.47 -7.39
N ILE A 9 -5.13 11.74 -7.47
CA ILE A 9 -4.18 11.59 -6.36
C ILE A 9 -3.50 12.93 -6.07
N ARG A 10 -3.04 13.65 -7.10
CA ARG A 10 -2.39 14.95 -6.97
C ARG A 10 -3.31 15.98 -6.32
N ASN A 11 -4.56 16.06 -6.76
CA ASN A 11 -5.54 16.97 -6.17
C ASN A 11 -5.80 16.63 -4.69
N CYS A 12 -5.85 15.34 -4.35
CA CYS A 12 -5.99 14.91 -2.96
C CYS A 12 -4.78 15.37 -2.12
N ILE A 13 -3.56 15.20 -2.62
CA ILE A 13 -2.34 15.68 -1.96
C ILE A 13 -2.40 17.20 -1.76
N LEU A 14 -2.72 17.97 -2.81
CA LEU A 14 -2.77 19.43 -2.74
C LEU A 14 -3.81 19.97 -1.76
N VAL A 15 -4.98 19.33 -1.68
CA VAL A 15 -6.05 19.73 -0.76
C VAL A 15 -5.67 19.45 0.70
N HIS A 16 -4.91 18.39 0.95
CA HIS A 16 -4.56 17.93 2.29
C HIS A 16 -3.14 18.31 2.73
N GLN A 17 -2.28 18.83 1.84
CA GLN A 17 -1.05 19.49 2.23
C GLN A 17 -1.39 20.85 2.86
N GLN A 18 -1.44 20.92 4.18
CA GLN A 18 -1.37 22.21 4.86
C GLN A 18 0.04 22.76 4.64
N PRO A 19 0.19 23.99 4.11
CA PRO A 19 1.50 24.61 4.05
C PRO A 19 1.98 24.78 5.50
N ASN A 20 2.98 24.00 5.89
CA ASN A 20 3.72 24.23 7.13
C ASN A 20 4.48 25.54 6.96
N ALA A 21 3.79 26.65 7.25
CA ALA A 21 4.41 27.96 7.26
C ALA A 21 5.28 28.08 8.50
N ARG A 22 6.59 27.94 8.32
CA ARG A 22 7.56 28.15 9.37
C ARG A 22 7.89 29.64 9.49
N VAL A 23 7.88 30.14 10.70
CA VAL A 23 8.31 31.51 10.97
C VAL A 23 9.81 31.62 10.73
N ALA A 24 10.21 32.48 9.79
CA ALA A 24 11.57 32.64 9.33
C ALA A 24 12.01 34.12 9.31
N ARG A 25 13.29 34.35 9.03
CA ARG A 25 13.86 35.69 8.83
C ARG A 25 13.78 36.18 7.39
N SER A 26 13.31 35.34 6.48
CA SER A 26 13.13 35.64 5.05
C SER A 26 11.95 34.88 4.50
N GLY A 27 11.26 35.39 3.50
CA GLY A 27 10.07 34.79 2.87
C GLY A 27 8.96 35.81 2.69
N ASN A 28 7.71 35.36 2.73
CA ASN A 28 6.55 36.25 2.68
C ASN A 28 6.29 36.86 4.06
N VAL A 29 6.08 38.17 4.08
CA VAL A 29 5.82 38.91 5.34
C VAL A 29 4.50 38.42 5.94
N ASP A 30 4.53 38.05 7.23
CA ASP A 30 3.34 37.77 8.02
C ASP A 30 2.75 39.08 8.58
N PRO A 31 1.63 39.58 8.06
CA PRO A 31 1.03 40.84 8.52
C PRO A 31 0.69 40.83 10.01
N GLY A 32 0.36 39.66 10.56
CA GLY A 32 0.05 39.50 11.99
C GLY A 32 1.28 39.57 12.90
N ARG A 33 2.50 39.50 12.34
CA ARG A 33 3.75 39.46 13.10
C ARG A 33 4.69 40.64 12.82
N VAL A 34 4.42 41.46 11.82
CA VAL A 34 5.26 42.63 11.44
C VAL A 34 5.55 43.57 12.60
N TRP A 35 4.58 43.77 13.48
CA TRP A 35 4.73 44.62 14.66
C TRP A 35 5.78 44.13 15.67
N ARG A 36 6.19 42.87 15.60
CA ARG A 36 7.20 42.29 16.52
C ARG A 36 8.60 42.79 16.22
N ALA A 37 8.89 43.09 14.94
CA ALA A 37 10.22 43.60 14.58
C ALA A 37 10.59 44.88 15.30
N PRO A 38 9.77 45.96 15.26
CA PRO A 38 10.11 47.22 15.94
C PRO A 38 9.90 47.19 17.47
N LEU A 39 8.93 46.37 17.95
CA LEU A 39 8.59 46.40 19.39
C LEU A 39 9.36 45.38 20.24
N LEU A 40 9.70 44.22 19.66
CA LEU A 40 10.35 43.13 20.37
C LEU A 40 11.74 42.80 19.84
N ASN A 41 12.21 43.54 18.84
CA ASN A 41 13.49 43.28 18.15
C ASN A 41 13.60 41.83 17.66
N ASP A 42 12.42 41.25 17.20
CA ASP A 42 12.29 39.90 16.66
C ASP A 42 12.09 39.99 15.15
N ASP A 43 13.15 39.71 14.40
CA ASP A 43 13.19 39.80 12.94
C ASP A 43 12.55 38.56 12.25
N ARG A 44 12.02 37.57 13.00
CA ARG A 44 11.27 36.42 12.50
C ARG A 44 9.80 36.78 12.22
N VAL A 45 9.61 37.64 11.26
CA VAL A 45 8.31 38.17 10.83
C VAL A 45 7.88 37.69 9.45
N PHE A 46 8.64 36.74 8.90
CA PHE A 46 8.34 36.14 7.61
C PHE A 46 7.80 34.74 7.77
N LEU A 47 6.92 34.35 6.86
CA LEU A 47 6.47 32.99 6.65
C LEU A 47 7.26 32.41 5.48
N CYS A 48 8.05 31.40 5.73
CA CYS A 48 8.65 30.58 4.70
C CYS A 48 7.78 29.33 4.56
N ALA A 49 7.20 29.13 3.39
CA ALA A 49 6.57 27.87 3.05
C ALA A 49 7.70 26.84 2.84
N GLU A 50 7.90 25.95 3.77
CA GLU A 50 8.66 24.72 3.50
C GLU A 50 7.77 23.88 2.58
N GLU A 51 8.04 23.90 1.29
CA GLU A 51 7.55 22.89 0.36
C GLU A 51 8.27 21.57 0.69
N GLU A 52 7.79 20.83 1.69
CA GLU A 52 8.06 19.41 1.79
C GLU A 52 7.29 18.72 0.65
N ASN A 53 7.90 18.70 -0.52
CA ASN A 53 7.33 18.18 -1.76
C ASN A 53 7.37 16.64 -1.82
N HIS A 54 7.54 15.96 -0.69
CA HIS A 54 7.55 14.50 -0.66
C HIS A 54 6.38 13.98 0.17
N PRO A 55 5.55 13.11 -0.42
CA PRO A 55 4.53 12.41 0.37
C PRO A 55 5.22 11.65 1.50
N ALA A 56 4.71 11.83 2.71
CA ALA A 56 5.28 11.24 3.93
C ALA A 56 5.04 9.72 4.03
N PHE A 57 4.76 9.03 2.93
CA PHE A 57 4.48 7.60 2.90
C PHE A 57 4.95 6.93 1.60
N THR A 58 5.11 5.61 1.66
CA THR A 58 5.38 4.75 0.50
C THR A 58 4.20 3.81 0.27
N VAL A 59 4.08 3.32 -0.95
CA VAL A 59 3.04 2.34 -1.33
C VAL A 59 3.70 1.04 -1.77
N ASP A 60 3.30 -0.06 -1.14
CA ASP A 60 3.58 -1.43 -1.57
C ASP A 60 2.31 -2.04 -2.16
N LEU A 61 2.35 -2.39 -3.44
CA LEU A 61 1.29 -3.13 -4.12
C LEU A 61 1.68 -4.61 -4.19
N LEU A 62 0.97 -5.45 -3.45
CA LEU A 62 1.19 -6.88 -3.39
C LEU A 62 0.10 -7.59 -4.20
N LEU A 63 0.49 -8.22 -5.30
CA LEU A 63 -0.43 -8.86 -6.25
C LEU A 63 -0.47 -10.36 -6.00
N ASP A 64 -1.64 -10.89 -5.68
CA ASP A 64 -1.89 -12.32 -5.69
C ASP A 64 -1.66 -12.87 -7.11
N ALA A 65 -0.70 -13.79 -7.23
CA ALA A 65 -0.33 -14.47 -8.47
C ALA A 65 -0.63 -15.98 -8.40
N SER A 66 -1.67 -16.36 -7.67
CA SER A 66 -2.17 -17.74 -7.64
C SER A 66 -2.79 -18.15 -8.99
N ALA A 67 -2.94 -19.44 -9.21
CA ALA A 67 -3.45 -19.99 -10.47
C ALA A 67 -4.88 -19.51 -10.80
N SER A 68 -5.68 -19.13 -9.79
CA SER A 68 -7.01 -18.54 -9.98
C SER A 68 -6.98 -17.24 -10.79
N ARG A 69 -5.85 -16.53 -10.83
CA ARG A 69 -5.64 -15.27 -11.57
C ARG A 69 -5.22 -15.45 -13.02
N LEU A 70 -4.98 -16.68 -13.48
CA LEU A 70 -4.43 -16.96 -14.80
C LEU A 70 -5.26 -16.34 -15.95
N HIS A 71 -6.58 -16.35 -15.81
CA HIS A 71 -7.51 -15.82 -16.80
C HIS A 71 -7.51 -14.28 -16.93
N CYS A 72 -6.95 -13.57 -15.96
CA CYS A 72 -6.92 -12.10 -15.92
C CYS A 72 -5.53 -11.52 -15.66
N GLN A 73 -4.48 -12.32 -15.78
CA GLN A 73 -3.10 -11.93 -15.44
C GLN A 73 -2.61 -10.70 -16.22
N GLU A 74 -2.94 -10.59 -17.52
CA GLU A 74 -2.57 -9.43 -18.34
C GLU A 74 -3.24 -8.14 -17.84
N VAL A 75 -4.50 -8.26 -17.42
CA VAL A 75 -5.25 -7.12 -16.88
C VAL A 75 -4.64 -6.68 -15.54
N ILE A 76 -4.27 -7.62 -14.68
CA ILE A 76 -3.61 -7.33 -13.39
C ILE A 76 -2.28 -6.59 -13.64
N ALA A 77 -1.44 -7.08 -14.55
CA ALA A 77 -0.19 -6.45 -14.91
C ALA A 77 -0.40 -5.02 -15.44
N ALA A 78 -1.37 -4.84 -16.35
CA ALA A 78 -1.71 -3.53 -16.89
C ALA A 78 -2.22 -2.55 -15.80
N GLN A 79 -3.08 -2.99 -14.90
CA GLN A 79 -3.61 -2.18 -13.80
C GLN A 79 -2.52 -1.83 -12.78
N GLY A 80 -1.63 -2.77 -12.44
CA GLY A 80 -0.45 -2.53 -11.61
C GLY A 80 0.48 -1.48 -12.22
N SER A 81 0.72 -1.57 -13.55
CA SER A 81 1.52 -0.57 -14.28
C SER A 81 0.86 0.81 -14.26
N ILE A 82 -0.46 0.90 -14.46
CA ILE A 82 -1.21 2.17 -14.41
C ILE A 82 -1.07 2.81 -13.03
N LEU A 83 -1.25 2.03 -11.97
CA LEU A 83 -1.13 2.53 -10.60
C LEU A 83 0.29 3.00 -10.29
N ALA A 84 1.29 2.18 -10.61
CA ALA A 84 2.69 2.50 -10.38
C ALA A 84 3.11 3.79 -11.12
N GLU A 85 2.63 3.97 -12.36
CA GLU A 85 2.87 5.20 -13.13
C GLU A 85 2.20 6.42 -12.51
N SER A 86 0.95 6.27 -12.09
CA SER A 86 0.20 7.37 -11.48
C SER A 86 0.84 7.84 -10.19
N LEU A 87 1.31 6.90 -9.34
CA LEU A 87 2.01 7.21 -8.09
C LEU A 87 3.36 7.86 -8.33
N ALA A 88 4.16 7.31 -9.26
CA ALA A 88 5.45 7.88 -9.61
C ALA A 88 5.32 9.32 -10.14
N ASN A 89 4.28 9.61 -10.93
CA ASN A 89 3.99 10.97 -11.42
C ASN A 89 3.55 11.94 -10.30
N CYS A 90 3.11 11.41 -9.16
CA CYS A 90 2.79 12.19 -7.95
C CYS A 90 3.97 12.25 -6.98
N GLY A 91 5.14 11.68 -7.32
CA GLY A 91 6.30 11.63 -6.44
C GLY A 91 6.17 10.63 -5.27
N ILE A 92 5.14 9.75 -5.28
CA ILE A 92 4.95 8.73 -4.26
C ILE A 92 5.81 7.51 -4.62
N PRO A 93 6.76 7.10 -3.74
CA PRO A 93 7.54 5.89 -3.95
C PRO A 93 6.62 4.68 -3.95
N VAL A 94 6.75 3.82 -4.97
CA VAL A 94 5.91 2.62 -5.12
C VAL A 94 6.74 1.40 -5.45
N ARG A 95 6.49 0.31 -4.72
CA ARG A 95 6.99 -1.03 -5.03
C ARG A 95 5.81 -1.88 -5.49
N VAL A 96 6.04 -2.73 -6.48
CA VAL A 96 5.06 -3.71 -6.97
C VAL A 96 5.68 -5.08 -6.88
N SER A 97 5.05 -5.95 -6.11
CA SER A 97 5.46 -7.34 -5.92
C SER A 97 4.31 -8.28 -6.28
N ALA A 98 4.65 -9.48 -6.71
CA ALA A 98 3.70 -10.56 -6.93
C ALA A 98 4.08 -11.76 -6.08
N PHE A 99 3.11 -12.46 -5.51
CA PHE A 99 3.37 -13.65 -4.70
C PHE A 99 2.55 -14.85 -5.16
N SER A 100 3.14 -16.02 -4.99
CA SER A 100 2.47 -17.32 -5.15
C SER A 100 3.18 -18.38 -4.33
N SER A 101 2.48 -19.46 -4.00
CA SER A 101 3.05 -20.59 -3.28
C SER A 101 3.19 -21.80 -4.20
N LEU A 102 4.40 -22.35 -4.26
CA LEU A 102 4.75 -23.49 -5.09
C LEU A 102 5.53 -24.50 -4.25
N ARG A 103 5.08 -25.74 -4.21
CA ARG A 103 5.74 -26.85 -3.50
C ARG A 103 6.10 -26.52 -2.05
N GLY A 104 5.24 -25.78 -1.34
CA GLY A 104 5.44 -25.42 0.08
C GLY A 104 6.32 -24.18 0.30
N TYR A 105 6.75 -23.52 -0.75
CA TYR A 105 7.49 -22.26 -0.66
C TYR A 105 6.62 -21.10 -1.18
N THR A 106 6.48 -20.08 -0.38
CA THR A 106 5.90 -18.81 -0.83
C THR A 106 7.00 -17.98 -1.48
N VAL A 107 6.79 -17.64 -2.74
CA VAL A 107 7.75 -16.86 -3.54
C VAL A 107 7.19 -15.45 -3.70
N LEU A 108 7.93 -14.46 -3.20
CA LEU A 108 7.65 -13.05 -3.42
C LEU A 108 8.59 -12.53 -4.52
N ARG A 109 8.03 -12.09 -5.64
CA ARG A 109 8.77 -11.53 -6.76
C ARG A 109 8.59 -10.01 -6.80
N VAL A 110 9.65 -9.27 -6.59
CA VAL A 110 9.64 -7.82 -6.79
C VAL A 110 9.67 -7.54 -8.29
N LEU A 111 8.58 -7.00 -8.82
CA LEU A 111 8.43 -6.63 -10.24
C LEU A 111 8.92 -5.20 -10.49
N LYS A 112 8.76 -4.31 -9.51
CA LYS A 112 9.29 -2.96 -9.50
C LYS A 112 9.64 -2.58 -8.07
N ASP A 113 10.87 -2.18 -7.84
CA ASP A 113 11.27 -1.64 -6.54
C ASP A 113 11.11 -0.11 -6.49
N PHE A 114 11.20 0.48 -5.30
CA PHE A 114 11.12 1.92 -5.07
C PHE A 114 12.10 2.72 -5.92
N ALA A 115 13.35 2.24 -6.02
CA ALA A 115 14.42 2.88 -6.80
C ALA A 115 14.27 2.72 -8.32
N ASP A 116 13.45 1.77 -8.77
CA ASP A 116 13.33 1.47 -10.18
C ASP A 116 12.52 2.55 -10.92
N LYS A 117 13.13 3.16 -11.92
CA LYS A 117 12.43 4.04 -12.86
C LYS A 117 11.66 3.27 -13.93
N ASN A 118 12.09 2.02 -14.23
CA ASN A 118 11.50 1.19 -15.26
C ASN A 118 10.36 0.33 -14.70
N ARG A 119 9.20 0.40 -15.35
CA ARG A 119 7.98 -0.33 -15.00
C ARG A 119 7.74 -1.56 -15.86
N GLN A 120 8.57 -1.79 -16.89
CA GLN A 120 8.36 -2.87 -17.86
C GLN A 120 8.36 -4.26 -17.20
N ASN A 121 9.05 -4.41 -16.07
CA ASN A 121 9.06 -5.68 -15.34
C ASN A 121 7.70 -6.05 -14.72
N ILE A 122 6.78 -5.08 -14.52
CA ILE A 122 5.41 -5.39 -14.06
C ILE A 122 4.69 -6.29 -15.08
N ASN A 123 4.99 -6.15 -16.36
CA ASN A 123 4.45 -7.01 -17.42
C ASN A 123 4.94 -8.45 -17.34
N ARG A 124 5.94 -8.75 -16.49
CA ARG A 124 6.38 -10.12 -16.17
C ARG A 124 5.57 -10.76 -15.05
N TYR A 125 4.48 -10.12 -14.62
CA TYR A 125 3.52 -10.76 -13.74
C TYR A 125 3.03 -12.06 -14.38
N PHE A 126 3.06 -13.14 -13.62
CA PHE A 126 2.66 -14.46 -14.07
C PHE A 126 1.98 -15.20 -12.93
N ALA A 127 0.78 -15.69 -13.18
CA ALA A 127 -0.04 -16.40 -12.20
C ALA A 127 0.24 -17.90 -12.24
N SER A 128 0.50 -18.49 -11.06
CA SER A 128 0.74 -19.93 -10.88
C SER A 128 0.69 -20.34 -9.41
N GLY A 129 0.38 -21.59 -9.14
CA GLY A 129 0.42 -22.16 -7.79
C GLY A 129 -0.73 -21.71 -6.89
N TRP A 130 -0.49 -21.71 -5.59
CA TRP A 130 -1.43 -21.41 -4.52
C TRP A 130 -1.20 -20.01 -3.94
N ASN A 131 -2.03 -19.58 -2.98
CA ASN A 131 -1.88 -18.28 -2.33
C ASN A 131 -1.79 -18.43 -0.81
N ARG A 132 -0.60 -18.24 -0.25
CA ARG A 132 -0.39 -18.16 1.18
C ARG A 132 -0.19 -16.70 1.59
N ASP A 133 -1.32 -16.01 1.75
CA ASP A 133 -1.40 -14.56 1.95
C ASP A 133 -0.64 -14.13 3.22
N GLY A 134 -0.72 -14.90 4.31
CA GLY A 134 -0.01 -14.60 5.56
C GLY A 134 1.51 -14.52 5.37
N LEU A 135 2.13 -15.54 4.75
CA LEU A 135 3.57 -15.52 4.48
C LEU A 135 3.98 -14.45 3.48
N ALA A 136 3.11 -14.12 2.51
CA ALA A 136 3.36 -13.03 1.58
C ALA A 136 3.37 -11.67 2.28
N LEU A 137 2.46 -11.47 3.23
CA LEU A 137 2.40 -10.27 4.07
C LEU A 137 3.63 -10.15 4.98
N LEU A 138 4.03 -11.25 5.64
CA LEU A 138 5.24 -11.30 6.45
C LEU A 138 6.47 -10.91 5.63
N ALA A 139 6.68 -11.55 4.47
CA ALA A 139 7.81 -11.27 3.59
C ALA A 139 7.78 -9.82 3.04
N ALA A 140 6.60 -9.30 2.74
CA ALA A 140 6.45 -7.90 2.32
C ALA A 140 6.79 -6.93 3.47
N GLY A 141 6.43 -7.28 4.71
CA GLY A 141 6.80 -6.53 5.91
C GLY A 141 8.31 -6.45 6.11
N ASP A 142 9.01 -7.58 6.04
CA ASP A 142 10.48 -7.62 6.14
C ASP A 142 11.16 -6.75 5.07
N LEU A 143 10.57 -6.66 3.88
CA LEU A 143 11.10 -5.80 2.82
C LEU A 143 10.87 -4.30 3.07
N LEU A 144 9.98 -3.90 3.98
CA LEU A 144 9.75 -2.49 4.31
C LEU A 144 10.94 -1.84 5.00
N ASP A 145 11.79 -2.61 5.67
CA ASP A 145 13.05 -2.11 6.26
C ASP A 145 13.98 -1.47 5.22
N PHE A 146 13.80 -1.79 3.94
CA PHE A 146 14.56 -1.23 2.81
C PHE A 146 13.83 -0.10 2.09
N ALA A 147 12.73 0.42 2.65
CA ALA A 147 11.99 1.52 2.04
C ALA A 147 12.76 2.85 2.14
N PRO A 148 12.65 3.73 1.13
CA PRO A 148 13.37 5.00 1.11
C PRO A 148 12.80 6.01 2.12
N GLY A 149 13.68 6.81 2.70
CA GLY A 149 13.33 7.96 3.54
C GLY A 149 13.45 7.72 5.05
N PRO A 150 13.46 8.78 5.85
CA PRO A 150 13.54 8.69 7.30
C PRO A 150 12.17 8.29 7.87
N ALA A 151 12.01 7.02 8.25
CA ALA A 151 10.81 6.45 8.86
C ALA A 151 9.47 6.81 8.14
N PRO A 152 9.35 6.58 6.83
CA PRO A 152 8.12 6.89 6.12
C PRO A 152 6.99 6.00 6.63
N ARG A 153 5.76 6.50 6.58
CA ARG A 153 4.60 5.63 6.75
C ARG A 153 4.49 4.69 5.55
N HIS A 154 4.05 3.47 5.80
CA HIS A 154 3.92 2.45 4.76
C HIS A 154 2.46 2.08 4.57
N LEU A 155 2.00 2.15 3.33
CA LEU A 155 0.70 1.64 2.90
C LEU A 155 0.93 0.40 2.05
N LEU A 156 0.54 -0.76 2.57
CA LEU A 156 0.55 -2.03 1.85
C LEU A 156 -0.84 -2.34 1.34
N ILE A 157 -1.00 -2.49 0.04
CA ILE A 157 -2.26 -2.81 -0.63
C ILE A 157 -2.16 -4.19 -1.25
N LEU A 158 -2.94 -5.14 -0.73
CA LEU A 158 -3.01 -6.50 -1.24
C LEU A 158 -4.16 -6.66 -2.24
N LEU A 159 -3.90 -7.21 -3.42
CA LEU A 159 -4.94 -7.76 -4.29
C LEU A 159 -5.21 -9.21 -3.88
N THR A 160 -6.44 -9.52 -3.48
CA THR A 160 -6.80 -10.85 -2.98
C THR A 160 -8.26 -11.21 -3.26
N ASP A 161 -8.57 -12.52 -3.24
CA ASP A 161 -9.95 -13.06 -3.16
C ASP A 161 -10.34 -13.47 -1.74
N ALA A 162 -9.46 -13.24 -0.77
CA ALA A 162 -9.62 -13.61 0.63
C ALA A 162 -9.94 -15.11 0.83
N SER A 163 -9.36 -15.94 -0.04
CA SER A 163 -9.44 -17.40 0.03
C SER A 163 -8.02 -17.99 0.06
N PRO A 164 -7.25 -17.72 1.13
CA PRO A 164 -5.89 -18.25 1.24
C PRO A 164 -5.92 -19.78 1.32
N ASP A 165 -5.16 -20.41 0.43
CA ASP A 165 -5.10 -21.86 0.29
C ASP A 165 -3.70 -22.29 -0.14
N ASP A 166 -3.16 -23.35 0.48
CA ASP A 166 -1.89 -23.97 0.11
C ASP A 166 -1.95 -25.48 0.27
N SER A 167 -1.37 -26.20 -0.64
CA SER A 167 -1.21 -27.66 -0.58
C SER A 167 -0.36 -28.16 0.58
N HIS A 168 0.41 -27.28 1.23
CA HIS A 168 1.27 -27.63 2.37
C HIS A 168 0.65 -27.19 3.68
N LYS A 169 0.73 -28.10 4.66
CA LYS A 169 0.21 -27.88 6.01
C LYS A 169 0.99 -26.81 6.77
N ILE A 170 0.31 -26.16 7.69
CA ILE A 170 0.96 -25.39 8.75
C ILE A 170 1.61 -26.36 9.70
N LEU A 171 2.90 -26.20 9.95
CA LEU A 171 3.63 -27.04 10.91
C LEU A 171 3.16 -26.77 12.36
N PRO A 172 3.29 -27.76 13.24
CA PRO A 172 3.02 -27.56 14.66
C PRO A 172 3.86 -26.42 15.23
N GLY A 173 3.22 -25.54 16.01
CA GLY A 173 3.94 -24.41 16.62
C GLY A 173 3.09 -23.68 17.65
N GLY A 174 3.74 -23.00 18.59
CA GLY A 174 3.08 -22.18 19.59
C GLY A 174 2.01 -22.93 20.41
N LYS A 175 0.77 -22.46 20.34
CA LYS A 175 -0.38 -23.05 21.06
C LYS A 175 -1.02 -24.24 20.34
N VAL A 176 -0.62 -24.53 19.09
CA VAL A 176 -1.21 -25.59 18.26
C VAL A 176 -0.21 -26.74 18.07
N PRO A 177 -0.40 -27.87 18.76
CA PRO A 177 0.57 -28.98 18.77
C PRO A 177 0.49 -29.89 17.53
N LEU A 178 -0.51 -29.70 16.66
CA LEU A 178 -0.73 -30.53 15.47
C LEU A 178 -0.62 -29.72 14.18
N SER A 179 -0.14 -30.33 13.10
CA SER A 179 -0.17 -29.71 11.77
C SER A 179 -1.61 -29.51 11.30
N ARG A 180 -1.88 -28.39 10.63
CA ARG A 180 -3.19 -28.03 10.09
C ARG A 180 -3.10 -27.85 8.58
N GLU A 181 -4.18 -28.16 7.86
CA GLU A 181 -4.33 -27.73 6.46
C GLU A 181 -4.32 -26.20 6.42
N TYR A 182 -3.69 -25.62 5.40
CA TYR A 182 -3.71 -24.18 5.17
C TYR A 182 -4.87 -23.86 4.20
N ASP A 183 -6.08 -23.99 4.70
CA ASP A 183 -7.30 -23.71 3.96
C ASP A 183 -8.37 -23.09 4.86
N GLY A 184 -9.43 -22.59 4.26
CA GLY A 184 -10.61 -22.09 4.97
C GLY A 184 -10.25 -21.21 6.17
N GLN A 185 -10.76 -21.60 7.37
CA GLN A 185 -10.61 -20.80 8.57
C GLN A 185 -9.14 -20.65 9.03
N ALA A 186 -8.31 -21.68 8.85
CA ALA A 186 -6.92 -21.65 9.28
C ALA A 186 -6.09 -20.64 8.46
N GLY A 187 -6.31 -20.59 7.15
CA GLY A 187 -5.67 -19.59 6.28
C GLY A 187 -6.15 -18.16 6.55
N ILE A 188 -7.45 -17.99 6.85
CA ILE A 188 -8.02 -16.68 7.22
C ILE A 188 -7.43 -16.18 8.55
N GLU A 189 -7.33 -17.04 9.56
CA GLU A 189 -6.76 -16.69 10.87
C GLU A 189 -5.28 -16.32 10.77
N ASP A 190 -4.48 -17.11 10.04
CA ASP A 190 -3.07 -16.85 9.78
C ASP A 190 -2.88 -15.47 9.08
N THR A 191 -3.62 -15.24 8.01
CA THR A 191 -3.57 -13.95 7.29
C THR A 191 -4.00 -12.77 8.16
N ALA A 192 -5.07 -12.94 8.96
CA ALA A 192 -5.53 -11.90 9.88
C ALA A 192 -4.53 -11.60 11.00
N GLU A 193 -3.77 -12.60 11.45
CA GLU A 193 -2.71 -12.44 12.44
C GLU A 193 -1.56 -11.61 11.89
N GLU A 194 -1.11 -11.88 10.66
CA GLU A 194 -0.08 -11.11 9.99
C GLU A 194 -0.52 -9.66 9.69
N VAL A 195 -1.75 -9.45 9.26
CA VAL A 195 -2.30 -8.09 9.10
C VAL A 195 -2.27 -7.32 10.42
N ARG A 196 -2.64 -7.95 11.53
CA ARG A 196 -2.59 -7.32 12.86
C ARG A 196 -1.15 -7.03 13.29
N ALA A 197 -0.21 -7.95 13.03
CA ALA A 197 1.21 -7.76 13.33
C ALA A 197 1.80 -6.57 12.59
N LEU A 198 1.56 -6.45 11.29
CA LEU A 198 2.01 -5.32 10.48
C LEU A 198 1.40 -3.99 10.94
N ARG A 199 0.10 -3.98 11.25
CA ARG A 199 -0.58 -2.79 11.80
C ARG A 199 -0.02 -2.37 13.15
N ALA A 200 0.35 -3.31 14.01
CA ALA A 200 1.00 -3.03 15.28
C ALA A 200 2.40 -2.40 15.11
N GLN A 201 3.07 -2.67 14.00
CA GLN A 201 4.33 -2.04 13.60
C GLN A 201 4.13 -0.66 12.91
N GLY A 202 2.89 -0.18 12.78
CA GLY A 202 2.58 1.10 12.15
C GLY A 202 2.40 1.04 10.63
N VAL A 203 2.37 -0.15 10.04
CA VAL A 203 2.10 -0.34 8.61
C VAL A 203 0.58 -0.29 8.38
N ARG A 204 0.11 0.56 7.48
CA ARG A 204 -1.27 0.52 7.03
C ARG A 204 -1.45 -0.63 6.04
N VAL A 205 -2.30 -1.58 6.38
CA VAL A 205 -2.63 -2.71 5.49
C VAL A 205 -4.06 -2.57 5.02
N ALA A 206 -4.22 -2.49 3.69
CA ALA A 206 -5.50 -2.42 3.02
C ALA A 206 -5.58 -3.49 1.92
N ALA A 207 -6.78 -3.82 1.46
CA ALA A 207 -6.95 -4.79 0.39
C ALA A 207 -7.91 -4.32 -0.70
N VAL A 208 -7.59 -4.69 -1.94
CA VAL A 208 -8.54 -4.68 -3.05
C VAL A 208 -9.04 -6.11 -3.21
N PHE A 209 -10.30 -6.31 -2.86
CA PHE A 209 -10.95 -7.62 -2.85
C PHE A 209 -11.71 -7.87 -4.13
N MET A 210 -11.36 -8.96 -4.81
CA MET A 210 -12.10 -9.50 -5.94
C MET A 210 -12.31 -11.00 -5.73
N GLY A 211 -13.37 -11.32 -5.05
CA GLY A 211 -13.79 -12.69 -4.74
C GLY A 211 -15.30 -12.84 -4.76
N GLU A 212 -15.75 -14.05 -4.50
CA GLU A 212 -17.17 -14.39 -4.43
C GLU A 212 -17.85 -13.78 -3.19
N ASN A 213 -19.19 -13.75 -3.20
CA ASN A 213 -19.94 -13.26 -2.04
C ASN A 213 -19.70 -14.09 -0.78
N ALA A 214 -19.44 -15.37 -0.94
CA ALA A 214 -19.13 -16.29 0.16
C ALA A 214 -17.84 -15.91 0.91
N SER A 215 -16.85 -15.30 0.23
CA SER A 215 -15.57 -14.88 0.82
C SER A 215 -15.61 -13.49 1.46
N VAL A 216 -16.71 -12.75 1.34
CA VAL A 216 -16.83 -11.39 1.93
C VAL A 216 -16.67 -11.40 3.46
N PRO A 217 -17.23 -12.35 4.22
CA PRO A 217 -17.00 -12.41 5.67
C PRO A 217 -15.52 -12.62 6.02
N ALA A 218 -14.80 -13.46 5.26
CA ALA A 218 -13.37 -13.68 5.41
C ALA A 218 -12.59 -12.39 5.16
N ALA A 219 -12.85 -11.71 4.03
CA ALA A 219 -12.21 -10.44 3.70
C ALA A 219 -12.44 -9.37 4.79
N ASN A 220 -13.65 -9.27 5.34
CA ASN A 220 -13.95 -8.37 6.44
C ASN A 220 -13.24 -8.76 7.74
N THR A 221 -13.09 -10.05 8.01
CA THR A 221 -12.36 -10.55 9.20
C THR A 221 -10.88 -10.18 9.14
N ILE A 222 -10.27 -10.27 7.95
CA ILE A 222 -8.85 -10.00 7.74
C ILE A 222 -8.58 -8.49 7.71
N TYR A 223 -9.30 -7.73 6.89
CA TYR A 223 -8.96 -6.34 6.56
C TYR A 223 -9.86 -5.30 7.23
N GLY A 224 -11.07 -5.67 7.65
CA GLY A 224 -12.02 -4.76 8.27
C GLY A 224 -12.49 -3.66 7.31
N ARG A 225 -12.40 -2.41 7.77
CA ARG A 225 -12.80 -1.22 6.99
C ARG A 225 -11.84 -0.86 5.84
N ASP A 226 -10.61 -1.38 5.87
CA ASP A 226 -9.57 -1.08 4.88
C ASP A 226 -9.69 -2.00 3.65
N LEU A 227 -10.91 -2.22 3.20
CA LEU A 227 -11.27 -3.13 2.13
C LEU A 227 -12.00 -2.39 1.00
N ALA A 228 -11.45 -2.42 -0.21
CA ALA A 228 -12.11 -1.93 -1.40
C ALA A 228 -12.56 -3.11 -2.27
N ARG A 229 -13.86 -3.33 -2.38
CA ARG A 229 -14.39 -4.42 -3.23
C ARG A 229 -14.50 -3.99 -4.69
N ILE A 230 -14.04 -4.84 -5.59
CA ILE A 230 -14.19 -4.70 -7.04
C ILE A 230 -14.92 -5.91 -7.62
N ARG A 231 -15.60 -5.69 -8.74
CA ARG A 231 -16.30 -6.75 -9.49
C ARG A 231 -15.53 -7.20 -10.74
N ARG A 232 -14.65 -6.34 -11.22
CA ARG A 232 -13.86 -6.58 -12.43
C ARG A 232 -12.43 -6.11 -12.17
N MET A 233 -11.46 -6.83 -12.72
CA MET A 233 -10.04 -6.58 -12.48
C MET A 233 -9.57 -5.24 -13.07
N ASP A 234 -10.24 -4.72 -14.10
CA ASP A 234 -9.95 -3.38 -14.65
C ASP A 234 -10.25 -2.21 -13.70
N GLN A 235 -10.89 -2.49 -12.57
CA GLN A 235 -11.16 -1.52 -11.50
C GLN A 235 -10.03 -1.43 -10.45
N LEU A 236 -9.01 -2.32 -10.52
CA LEU A 236 -7.94 -2.43 -9.50
C LEU A 236 -7.25 -1.09 -9.25
N ALA A 237 -6.75 -0.44 -10.29
CA ALA A 237 -6.02 0.82 -10.12
C ALA A 237 -6.89 1.94 -9.50
N ALA A 238 -8.17 2.02 -9.89
CA ALA A 238 -9.10 3.00 -9.33
C ALA A 238 -9.45 2.69 -7.86
N ALA A 239 -9.58 1.41 -7.49
CA ALA A 239 -9.86 1.00 -6.13
C ALA A 239 -8.67 1.26 -5.21
N ALA A 240 -7.47 0.86 -5.63
CA ALA A 240 -6.23 1.16 -4.92
C ALA A 240 -6.01 2.68 -4.78
N GLY A 241 -6.29 3.44 -5.83
CA GLY A 241 -6.23 4.91 -5.79
C GLY A 241 -7.14 5.52 -4.72
N ARG A 242 -8.35 4.98 -4.50
CA ARG A 242 -9.22 5.43 -3.40
C ARG A 242 -8.65 5.11 -2.02
N LEU A 243 -8.07 3.93 -1.83
CA LEU A 243 -7.40 3.58 -0.57
C LEU A 243 -6.24 4.53 -0.28
N ILE A 244 -5.46 4.88 -1.29
CA ILE A 244 -4.37 5.85 -1.19
C ILE A 244 -4.90 7.24 -0.83
N GLN A 245 -6.00 7.69 -1.44
CA GLN A 245 -6.62 8.97 -1.11
C GLN A 245 -7.10 9.01 0.35
N THR A 246 -7.67 7.91 0.85
CA THR A 246 -8.06 7.79 2.27
C THR A 246 -6.84 7.92 3.18
N GLU A 247 -5.71 7.29 2.82
CA GLU A 247 -4.47 7.41 3.59
C GLU A 247 -3.96 8.86 3.61
N ILE A 248 -3.95 9.54 2.47
CA ILE A 248 -3.55 10.96 2.38
C ILE A 248 -4.44 11.82 3.30
N GLN A 249 -5.73 11.59 3.33
CA GLN A 249 -6.69 12.32 4.18
C GLN A 249 -6.42 12.08 5.67
N GLU A 250 -6.15 10.84 6.07
CA GLU A 250 -5.84 10.48 7.46
C GLU A 250 -4.47 10.99 7.93
N LEU A 251 -3.53 11.24 7.01
CA LEU A 251 -2.24 11.86 7.32
C LEU A 251 -2.35 13.35 7.65
N SER A 252 -3.42 13.99 7.19
CA SER A 252 -3.62 15.45 7.24
C SER A 252 -4.54 15.90 8.39
N GLY A 253 -5.21 14.97 9.06
CA GLY A 253 -6.12 15.23 10.19
C GLY A 253 -5.48 14.91 11.52
#